data_7edbc0893dd3a317a60fd9340beade38
#
_entry.id   7edbc0893dd3a317a60fd9340beade38
#
_cell.length_a   1.000
_cell.length_b   1.000
_cell.length_c   1.000
_cell.angle_alpha   90.00
_cell.angle_beta   90.00
_cell.angle_gamma   90.00
#
_symmetry.space_group_name_H-M   'P 1'
#
loop_
_entity.id
_entity.type
_entity.pdbx_description
1 polymer ?
#
loop_
_entity_poly.entity_id
_entity_poly.type
_entity_poly.pdbx_seq_one_letter_code
_entity_poly.pdbx_strand_id
1 'polypeptide(L)'
;MFLFFLNTNYTNDTNFMTSEVFNTDCLEYMRTLPDKAFQLAIADPPYGINAAKMGMGGTKDHRRIARKLYKEHTEKGRLNSGAGKLKDRLLNRSMIDWDNQVPTQEFFDELRRVCENVIIWGGNYFDLGPTRCFVCWDKVQPWENFSQAELAWTSFDMPAKIFTYDNRTGDKIHPTQKPVDLYAYLLRVFAKPGDRIFDPMMGSQSSRIAAYKMGFDYVGCELDKEYFDKGCERFNRECKGEIVTKDGNIVKQMSLFDL
;
A
#
# COMPACT_ATOMS: atom_id res chain seq x y z
N MET A 1 51.97 15.29 -22.00
CA MET A 1 50.71 15.97 -22.24
C MET A 1 49.79 14.97 -22.94
N PHE A 2 49.10 14.14 -22.14
CA PHE A 2 48.18 13.11 -22.63
C PHE A 2 46.77 13.62 -22.47
N LEU A 3 46.08 13.86 -23.59
CA LEU A 3 44.64 14.16 -23.63
C LEU A 3 43.87 12.84 -23.49
N PHE A 4 43.13 12.68 -22.38
CA PHE A 4 42.10 11.66 -22.25
C PHE A 4 40.84 12.19 -22.93
N PHE A 5 40.47 11.60 -24.06
CA PHE A 5 39.14 11.73 -24.66
C PHE A 5 38.19 10.85 -23.86
N LEU A 6 37.32 11.45 -23.04
CA LEU A 6 36.16 10.80 -22.47
C LEU A 6 35.11 10.66 -23.59
N ASN A 7 34.99 9.45 -24.10
CA ASN A 7 33.93 9.09 -25.03
C ASN A 7 32.66 8.79 -24.22
N THR A 8 31.85 9.80 -23.97
CA THR A 8 30.53 9.65 -23.36
C THR A 8 29.51 9.33 -24.45
N ASN A 9 29.42 8.06 -24.81
CA ASN A 9 28.25 7.56 -25.53
C ASN A 9 27.07 7.54 -24.55
N TYR A 10 26.36 8.65 -24.46
CA TYR A 10 24.98 8.65 -23.93
C TYR A 10 24.11 7.94 -24.97
N THR A 11 23.85 6.66 -24.77
CA THR A 11 22.73 6.00 -25.42
C THR A 11 21.46 6.58 -24.75
N ASN A 12 20.73 7.37 -25.52
CA ASN A 12 19.36 7.82 -25.17
C ASN A 12 18.40 6.62 -25.25
N ASP A 13 18.52 5.66 -24.33
CA ASP A 13 17.47 4.73 -24.00
C ASP A 13 16.52 5.44 -23.03
N THR A 14 15.58 6.22 -23.58
CA THR A 14 14.39 6.68 -22.86
C THR A 14 13.48 5.48 -22.68
N ASN A 15 13.83 4.55 -21.78
CA ASN A 15 12.90 3.59 -21.23
C ASN A 15 11.88 4.38 -20.39
N PHE A 16 10.77 4.79 -21.04
CA PHE A 16 9.63 5.32 -20.32
C PHE A 16 9.05 4.21 -19.46
N MET A 17 9.14 4.38 -18.13
CA MET A 17 8.48 3.49 -17.18
C MET A 17 7.00 3.39 -17.50
N THR A 18 6.50 2.17 -17.57
CA THR A 18 5.06 1.91 -17.75
C THR A 18 4.37 1.87 -16.40
N SER A 19 3.20 2.48 -16.29
CA SER A 19 2.37 2.47 -15.08
C SER A 19 0.92 2.28 -15.46
N GLU A 20 0.54 1.01 -15.63
CA GLU A 20 -0.76 0.58 -16.12
C GLU A 20 -1.67 0.17 -14.97
N VAL A 21 -2.93 0.60 -14.99
CA VAL A 21 -3.89 0.24 -13.96
C VAL A 21 -5.26 -0.07 -14.56
N PHE A 22 -5.93 -1.06 -13.98
CA PHE A 22 -7.18 -1.61 -14.50
C PHE A 22 -8.25 -1.63 -13.40
N ASN A 23 -9.44 -1.12 -13.71
CA ASN A 23 -10.61 -1.31 -12.86
C ASN A 23 -11.27 -2.66 -13.23
N THR A 24 -10.81 -3.74 -12.61
CA THR A 24 -11.21 -5.10 -12.95
C THR A 24 -11.02 -6.04 -11.75
N ASP A 25 -11.63 -7.21 -11.82
CA ASP A 25 -11.30 -8.32 -10.94
C ASP A 25 -9.87 -8.82 -11.22
N CYS A 26 -9.05 -8.87 -10.18
CA CYS A 26 -7.64 -9.25 -10.32
C CYS A 26 -7.46 -10.73 -10.70
N LEU A 27 -8.34 -11.63 -10.27
CA LEU A 27 -8.26 -13.04 -10.61
C LEU A 27 -8.58 -13.25 -12.09
N GLU A 28 -9.61 -12.59 -12.62
CA GLU A 28 -9.92 -12.58 -14.04
C GLU A 28 -8.74 -12.03 -14.85
N TYR A 29 -8.15 -10.94 -14.41
CA TYR A 29 -6.97 -10.36 -15.06
C TYR A 29 -5.78 -11.32 -15.05
N MET A 30 -5.44 -11.93 -13.89
CA MET A 30 -4.32 -12.87 -13.78
C MET A 30 -4.48 -14.08 -14.71
N ARG A 31 -5.69 -14.61 -14.89
CA ARG A 31 -5.97 -15.73 -15.81
C ARG A 31 -5.61 -15.43 -17.27
N THR A 32 -5.56 -14.17 -17.68
CA THR A 32 -5.17 -13.76 -19.04
C THR A 32 -3.65 -13.68 -19.24
N LEU A 33 -2.87 -13.74 -18.17
CA LEU A 33 -1.44 -13.53 -18.21
C LEU A 33 -0.65 -14.82 -18.35
N PRO A 34 0.52 -14.80 -18.99
CA PRO A 34 1.45 -15.91 -18.97
C PRO A 34 2.07 -16.11 -17.59
N ASP A 35 2.67 -17.29 -17.37
CA ASP A 35 3.46 -17.56 -16.18
C ASP A 35 4.63 -16.58 -16.07
N LYS A 36 4.91 -16.14 -14.84
CA LYS A 36 6.04 -15.26 -14.52
C LYS A 36 6.06 -13.94 -15.34
N ALA A 37 4.87 -13.39 -15.59
CA ALA A 37 4.70 -12.09 -16.25
C ALA A 37 5.32 -10.92 -15.45
N PHE A 38 5.50 -11.12 -14.13
CA PHE A 38 6.05 -10.11 -13.21
C PHE A 38 7.16 -10.70 -12.34
N GLN A 39 8.13 -9.86 -11.96
CA GLN A 39 9.21 -10.26 -11.06
C GLN A 39 8.79 -10.21 -9.61
N LEU A 40 7.91 -9.26 -9.25
CA LEU A 40 7.44 -9.11 -7.87
C LEU A 40 5.98 -8.68 -7.82
N ALA A 41 5.17 -9.42 -7.03
CA ALA A 41 3.87 -8.90 -6.58
C ALA A 41 3.94 -8.43 -5.13
N ILE A 42 3.21 -7.34 -4.83
CA ILE A 42 2.95 -6.88 -3.47
C ILE A 42 1.42 -6.78 -3.31
N ALA A 43 0.83 -7.75 -2.63
CA ALA A 43 -0.62 -7.87 -2.47
C ALA A 43 -1.06 -7.51 -1.05
N ASP A 44 -2.16 -6.77 -0.93
CA ASP A 44 -2.84 -6.47 0.33
C ASP A 44 -4.32 -6.92 0.24
N PRO A 45 -4.57 -8.24 0.22
CA PRO A 45 -5.92 -8.77 0.05
C PRO A 45 -6.76 -8.56 1.32
N PRO A 46 -8.11 -8.64 1.22
CA PRO A 46 -8.99 -8.57 2.38
C PRO A 46 -8.71 -9.72 3.35
N TYR A 47 -8.70 -9.38 4.66
CA TYR A 47 -8.35 -10.36 5.70
C TYR A 47 -9.57 -11.12 6.24
N GLY A 48 -10.79 -10.77 5.82
CA GLY A 48 -12.02 -11.39 6.30
C GLY A 48 -12.39 -11.00 7.74
N ILE A 49 -11.82 -9.93 8.26
CA ILE A 49 -12.03 -9.48 9.66
C ILE A 49 -13.11 -8.40 9.77
N ASN A 50 -13.80 -8.09 8.67
CA ASN A 50 -14.80 -7.02 8.59
C ASN A 50 -14.24 -5.64 8.98
N ALA A 51 -13.01 -5.33 8.61
CA ALA A 51 -12.37 -4.05 8.90
C ALA A 51 -13.20 -2.85 8.40
N ALA A 52 -13.94 -3.04 7.31
CA ALA A 52 -14.87 -2.06 6.76
C ALA A 52 -15.96 -1.63 7.76
N LYS A 53 -16.37 -2.52 8.69
CA LYS A 53 -17.41 -2.28 9.71
C LYS A 53 -16.83 -1.90 11.07
N MET A 54 -15.49 -1.92 11.23
CA MET A 54 -14.85 -1.56 12.48
C MET A 54 -15.00 -0.06 12.76
N GLY A 55 -15.68 0.26 13.86
CA GLY A 55 -15.75 1.64 14.37
C GLY A 55 -14.48 2.01 15.14
N MET A 56 -13.98 3.23 14.99
CA MET A 56 -12.86 3.77 15.78
C MET A 56 -13.26 4.07 17.24
N GLY A 57 -14.00 3.20 17.89
CA GLY A 57 -14.44 3.39 19.27
C GLY A 57 -14.37 2.10 20.06
N GLY A 58 -13.42 1.96 20.98
CA GLY A 58 -13.42 0.87 21.97
C GLY A 58 -14.72 0.82 22.79
N THR A 59 -15.09 -0.35 23.29
CA THR A 59 -16.19 -0.53 24.23
C THR A 59 -16.03 0.38 25.44
N LYS A 60 -17.12 0.71 26.13
CA LYS A 60 -17.09 1.60 27.32
C LYS A 60 -16.08 1.13 28.39
N ASP A 61 -15.87 -0.18 28.49
CA ASP A 61 -14.95 -0.76 29.47
C ASP A 61 -13.47 -0.60 29.07
N HIS A 62 -13.12 -0.81 27.81
CA HIS A 62 -11.76 -0.55 27.33
C HIS A 62 -11.37 0.92 27.45
N ARG A 63 -12.30 1.86 27.21
CA ARG A 63 -12.07 3.29 27.46
C ARG A 63 -11.80 3.61 28.93
N ARG A 64 -12.38 2.88 29.85
CA ARG A 64 -12.19 3.07 31.28
C ARG A 64 -10.83 2.57 31.75
N ILE A 65 -10.38 1.43 31.23
CA ILE A 65 -9.04 0.84 31.53
C ILE A 65 -7.93 1.71 30.91
N ALA A 66 -8.03 2.07 29.66
CA ALA A 66 -7.07 2.95 29.00
C ALA A 66 -6.96 4.33 29.68
N ARG A 67 -8.09 4.92 30.11
CA ARG A 67 -8.11 6.15 30.89
C ARG A 67 -7.39 6.02 32.24
N LYS A 68 -7.50 4.87 32.90
CA LYS A 68 -6.86 4.61 34.19
C LYS A 68 -5.33 4.47 34.02
N LEU A 69 -4.90 3.66 33.06
CA LEU A 69 -3.47 3.45 32.76
C LEU A 69 -2.80 4.74 32.26
N TYR A 70 -3.47 5.51 31.42
CA TYR A 70 -2.94 6.79 30.93
C TYR A 70 -2.86 7.89 32.00
N LYS A 71 -3.76 7.90 32.97
CA LYS A 71 -3.74 8.85 34.09
C LYS A 71 -2.57 8.62 35.02
N GLU A 72 -2.09 7.36 35.08
CA GLU A 72 -0.93 6.98 35.92
C GLU A 72 0.42 7.30 35.24
N HIS A 73 0.47 7.51 33.93
CA HIS A 73 1.71 7.72 33.17
C HIS A 73 1.86 9.10 32.50
N THR A 74 0.85 9.96 32.51
CA THR A 74 0.96 11.28 31.89
C THR A 74 0.31 12.38 32.76
N GLU A 75 1.12 13.27 33.27
CA GLU A 75 0.65 14.46 34.04
C GLU A 75 -0.06 15.53 33.18
N LYS A 76 -0.22 15.39 31.87
CA LYS A 76 -0.91 16.38 31.01
C LYS A 76 -1.72 15.74 29.89
N GLY A 77 -3.04 15.74 30.06
CA GLY A 77 -4.06 15.25 29.14
C GLY A 77 -4.20 16.03 27.82
N ARG A 78 -3.23 15.95 26.92
CA ARG A 78 -3.35 16.53 25.56
C ARG A 78 -3.77 15.57 24.45
N LEU A 79 -3.83 14.26 24.72
CA LEU A 79 -4.17 13.25 23.71
C LEU A 79 -5.67 13.00 23.49
N ASN A 80 -6.56 13.61 24.31
CA ASN A 80 -8.00 13.33 24.26
C ASN A 80 -8.86 14.30 23.44
N SER A 81 -8.33 15.37 22.89
CA SER A 81 -9.14 16.34 22.13
C SER A 81 -9.54 15.86 20.72
N GLY A 82 -8.85 14.86 20.19
CA GLY A 82 -9.12 14.28 18.85
C GLY A 82 -10.01 13.02 18.85
N ALA A 83 -9.93 12.18 19.89
CA ALA A 83 -10.61 10.89 19.94
C ALA A 83 -12.15 10.99 19.99
N GLY A 84 -12.69 12.07 20.55
CA GLY A 84 -14.14 12.31 20.61
C GLY A 84 -14.78 12.60 19.25
N LYS A 85 -14.04 13.13 18.29
CA LYS A 85 -14.54 13.46 16.94
C LYS A 85 -14.47 12.28 15.96
N LEU A 86 -13.74 11.22 16.31
CA LEU A 86 -13.59 10.01 15.49
C LEU A 86 -14.66 8.96 15.76
N LYS A 87 -15.55 9.19 16.75
CA LYS A 87 -16.50 8.24 17.27
C LYS A 87 -17.56 7.74 16.26
N ASP A 88 -17.79 8.53 15.21
CA ASP A 88 -18.86 8.29 14.24
C ASP A 88 -18.34 8.20 12.79
N ARG A 89 -17.02 8.04 12.59
CA ARG A 89 -16.48 7.81 11.26
C ARG A 89 -16.53 6.32 10.93
N LEU A 90 -17.40 5.96 10.00
CA LEU A 90 -17.29 4.69 9.29
C LEU A 90 -15.96 4.69 8.53
N LEU A 91 -15.17 3.64 8.72
CA LEU A 91 -13.90 3.46 7.99
C LEU A 91 -14.16 3.26 6.49
N ASN A 92 -15.25 2.60 6.15
CA ASN A 92 -15.65 2.38 4.77
C ASN A 92 -16.83 3.29 4.40
N ARG A 93 -16.71 4.03 3.30
CA ARG A 93 -17.77 4.82 2.67
C ARG A 93 -18.26 4.22 1.36
N SER A 94 -17.57 3.19 0.87
CA SER A 94 -17.95 2.42 -0.30
C SER A 94 -19.18 1.56 -0.02
N MET A 95 -19.99 1.31 -1.04
CA MET A 95 -21.14 0.39 -0.98
C MET A 95 -20.70 -1.08 -0.99
N ILE A 96 -19.44 -1.37 -1.29
CA ILE A 96 -18.89 -2.73 -1.39
C ILE A 96 -18.35 -3.15 -0.02
N ASP A 97 -18.80 -4.33 0.45
CA ASP A 97 -18.31 -4.98 1.68
C ASP A 97 -17.07 -5.82 1.34
N TRP A 98 -15.95 -5.12 1.05
CA TRP A 98 -14.73 -5.71 0.50
C TRP A 98 -13.94 -6.60 1.47
N ASP A 99 -14.18 -6.53 2.78
CA ASP A 99 -13.42 -7.30 3.80
C ASP A 99 -14.30 -8.31 4.56
N ASN A 100 -15.30 -8.88 3.90
CA ASN A 100 -16.17 -9.88 4.49
C ASN A 100 -15.71 -11.33 4.24
N GLN A 101 -14.79 -11.54 3.31
CA GLN A 101 -14.26 -12.86 2.94
C GLN A 101 -12.77 -12.78 2.63
N VAL A 102 -12.07 -13.83 2.97
CA VAL A 102 -10.67 -14.03 2.53
C VAL A 102 -10.64 -14.45 1.06
N PRO A 103 -9.56 -14.15 0.31
CA PRO A 103 -9.38 -14.66 -1.04
C PRO A 103 -9.39 -16.19 -1.07
N THR A 104 -9.83 -16.73 -2.19
CA THR A 104 -9.79 -18.18 -2.43
C THR A 104 -8.36 -18.68 -2.60
N GLN A 105 -8.13 -20.00 -2.43
CA GLN A 105 -6.83 -20.59 -2.70
C GLN A 105 -6.40 -20.34 -4.15
N GLU A 106 -7.33 -20.36 -5.10
CA GLU A 106 -7.09 -20.06 -6.52
C GLU A 106 -6.43 -18.70 -6.73
N PHE A 107 -6.82 -17.66 -5.96
CA PHE A 107 -6.17 -16.34 -6.04
C PHE A 107 -4.67 -16.44 -5.70
N PHE A 108 -4.31 -17.15 -4.64
CA PHE A 108 -2.91 -17.30 -4.23
C PHE A 108 -2.11 -18.15 -5.22
N ASP A 109 -2.74 -19.16 -5.81
CA ASP A 109 -2.11 -20.02 -6.81
C ASP A 109 -1.85 -19.25 -8.11
N GLU A 110 -2.82 -18.48 -8.59
CA GLU A 110 -2.66 -17.60 -9.75
C GLU A 110 -1.61 -16.51 -9.50
N LEU A 111 -1.61 -15.89 -8.31
CA LEU A 111 -0.61 -14.89 -7.95
C LEU A 111 0.81 -15.46 -8.00
N ARG A 112 1.01 -16.69 -7.50
CA ARG A 112 2.30 -17.40 -7.57
C ARG A 112 2.64 -17.85 -8.98
N ARG A 113 1.64 -18.13 -9.82
CA ARG A 113 1.84 -18.51 -11.23
C ARG A 113 2.35 -17.32 -12.05
N VAL A 114 1.71 -16.16 -11.93
CA VAL A 114 2.04 -14.97 -12.75
C VAL A 114 3.24 -14.19 -12.25
N CYS A 115 3.71 -14.42 -10.99
CA CYS A 115 4.84 -13.70 -10.41
C CYS A 115 6.00 -14.64 -10.05
N GLU A 116 7.23 -14.15 -10.18
CA GLU A 116 8.41 -14.88 -9.71
C GLU A 116 8.45 -14.91 -8.18
N ASN A 117 8.22 -13.74 -7.56
CA ASN A 117 8.16 -13.58 -6.11
C ASN A 117 6.91 -12.83 -5.69
N VAL A 118 6.45 -13.11 -4.47
CA VAL A 118 5.25 -12.49 -3.92
C VAL A 118 5.47 -12.04 -2.47
N ILE A 119 4.88 -10.89 -2.12
CA ILE A 119 4.74 -10.37 -0.76
C ILE A 119 3.25 -10.20 -0.50
N ILE A 120 2.73 -10.84 0.54
CA ILE A 120 1.28 -10.87 0.85
C ILE A 120 1.07 -10.35 2.26
N TRP A 121 0.49 -9.16 2.38
CA TRP A 121 0.08 -8.59 3.65
C TRP A 121 -1.02 -9.41 4.30
N GLY A 122 -1.07 -9.42 5.63
CA GLY A 122 -2.02 -10.26 6.37
C GLY A 122 -1.72 -11.77 6.28
N GLY A 123 -0.47 -12.15 6.02
CA GLY A 123 -0.07 -13.54 5.86
C GLY A 123 -0.44 -14.47 7.03
N ASN A 124 -0.72 -13.90 8.20
CA ASN A 124 -1.22 -14.62 9.38
C ASN A 124 -2.72 -14.98 9.32
N TYR A 125 -3.45 -14.48 8.32
CA TYR A 125 -4.88 -14.79 8.10
C TYR A 125 -5.11 -15.86 7.04
N PHE A 126 -4.05 -16.28 6.31
CA PHE A 126 -4.14 -17.16 5.14
C PHE A 126 -3.27 -18.40 5.30
N ASP A 127 -3.66 -19.51 4.67
CA ASP A 127 -2.83 -20.72 4.58
C ASP A 127 -1.84 -20.61 3.40
N LEU A 128 -0.72 -19.92 3.66
CA LEU A 128 0.32 -19.70 2.66
C LEU A 128 1.51 -20.65 2.80
N GLY A 129 1.49 -21.50 3.83
CA GLY A 129 2.61 -22.35 4.19
C GLY A 129 3.74 -21.60 4.92
N PRO A 130 4.77 -22.30 5.37
CA PRO A 130 5.88 -21.71 6.09
C PRO A 130 6.71 -20.79 5.20
N THR A 131 7.25 -19.72 5.79
CA THR A 131 8.24 -18.86 5.15
C THR A 131 9.38 -18.55 6.12
N ARG A 132 10.59 -18.42 5.59
CA ARG A 132 11.74 -17.93 6.34
C ARG A 132 11.76 -16.41 6.42
N CYS A 133 11.22 -15.74 5.41
CA CYS A 133 11.19 -14.27 5.32
C CYS A 133 9.76 -13.76 5.45
N PHE A 134 9.46 -13.14 6.57
CA PHE A 134 8.29 -12.28 6.71
C PHE A 134 8.70 -10.84 6.95
N VAL A 135 7.82 -9.91 6.65
CA VAL A 135 8.01 -8.49 6.97
C VAL A 135 7.04 -8.12 8.09
N CYS A 136 7.56 -7.55 9.16
CA CYS A 136 6.78 -6.97 10.24
C CYS A 136 6.79 -5.45 10.09
N TRP A 137 5.62 -4.84 9.84
CA TRP A 137 5.46 -3.40 9.91
C TRP A 137 5.00 -3.00 11.31
N ASP A 138 5.93 -2.42 12.10
CA ASP A 138 5.64 -1.76 13.37
C ASP A 138 5.03 -0.37 13.07
N LYS A 139 3.77 -0.19 13.45
CA LYS A 139 2.98 1.02 13.17
C LYS A 139 3.23 2.16 14.13
N VAL A 140 4.03 1.95 15.18
CA VAL A 140 4.32 2.94 16.23
C VAL A 140 3.05 3.54 16.84
N GLN A 141 2.00 2.74 16.96
CA GLN A 141 0.72 3.21 17.46
C GLN A 141 0.48 2.78 18.92
N PRO A 142 0.00 3.68 19.79
CA PRO A 142 -0.15 3.39 21.21
C PRO A 142 -1.52 2.79 21.61
N TRP A 143 -2.44 2.57 20.68
CA TRP A 143 -3.81 2.13 21.01
C TRP A 143 -3.90 0.61 21.12
N GLU A 144 -4.29 0.11 22.30
CA GLU A 144 -4.43 -1.33 22.58
C GLU A 144 -5.47 -2.03 21.69
N ASN A 145 -6.48 -1.30 21.20
CA ASN A 145 -7.57 -1.86 20.39
C ASN A 145 -7.23 -2.01 18.90
N PHE A 146 -6.05 -1.56 18.49
CA PHE A 146 -5.57 -1.66 17.11
C PHE A 146 -4.29 -2.46 17.08
N SER A 147 -4.13 -3.27 16.06
CA SER A 147 -2.91 -4.02 15.84
C SER A 147 -1.70 -3.08 15.79
N GLN A 148 -0.74 -3.27 16.67
CA GLN A 148 0.50 -2.49 16.72
C GLN A 148 1.41 -2.80 15.52
N ALA A 149 1.27 -4.00 14.95
CA ALA A 149 2.04 -4.44 13.80
C ALA A 149 1.17 -5.12 12.76
N GLU A 150 1.61 -5.14 11.52
CA GLU A 150 1.09 -6.00 10.46
C GLU A 150 2.20 -6.88 9.92
N LEU A 151 1.82 -8.10 9.53
CA LEU A 151 2.74 -9.10 9.00
C LEU A 151 2.48 -9.32 7.51
N ALA A 152 3.54 -9.31 6.71
CA ALA A 152 3.52 -9.80 5.35
C ALA A 152 4.30 -11.11 5.23
N TRP A 153 3.65 -12.12 4.67
CA TRP A 153 4.30 -13.35 4.21
C TRP A 153 5.05 -13.06 2.92
N THR A 154 6.21 -13.68 2.72
CA THR A 154 6.95 -13.54 1.45
C THR A 154 7.43 -14.90 0.93
N SER A 155 7.61 -15.00 -0.40
CA SER A 155 8.21 -16.17 -1.04
C SER A 155 9.75 -16.20 -0.99
N PHE A 156 10.38 -15.17 -0.43
CA PHE A 156 11.84 -15.04 -0.43
C PHE A 156 12.51 -15.93 0.63
N ASP A 157 13.62 -16.54 0.26
CA ASP A 157 14.48 -17.28 1.20
C ASP A 157 15.58 -16.37 1.75
N MET A 158 15.21 -15.53 2.71
CA MET A 158 16.13 -14.61 3.42
C MET A 158 15.64 -14.36 4.85
N PRO A 159 16.46 -13.75 5.74
CA PRO A 159 16.02 -13.38 7.09
C PRO A 159 14.85 -12.40 7.08
N ALA A 160 13.94 -12.56 8.05
CA ALA A 160 12.80 -11.66 8.28
C ALA A 160 13.24 -10.19 8.41
N LYS A 161 12.33 -9.27 8.09
CA LYS A 161 12.56 -7.82 8.11
C LYS A 161 11.57 -7.11 9.02
N ILE A 162 12.01 -6.02 9.63
CA ILE A 162 11.15 -5.10 10.40
C ILE A 162 11.22 -3.73 9.73
N PHE A 163 10.06 -3.13 9.56
CA PHE A 163 9.90 -1.75 9.11
C PHE A 163 9.11 -0.97 10.16
N THR A 164 9.69 0.06 10.73
CA THR A 164 9.06 0.91 11.75
C THR A 164 8.64 2.24 11.12
N TYR A 165 7.35 2.52 11.11
CA TYR A 165 6.80 3.74 10.51
C TYR A 165 5.42 4.08 11.06
N ASP A 166 5.21 5.34 11.45
CA ASP A 166 3.95 5.81 12.03
C ASP A 166 2.82 5.86 10.99
N ASN A 167 1.77 5.08 11.25
CA ASN A 167 0.59 5.01 10.37
C ASN A 167 -0.37 6.21 10.47
N ARG A 168 -0.10 7.17 11.36
CA ARG A 168 -1.00 8.30 11.64
C ARG A 168 -0.83 9.47 10.69
N THR A 169 0.16 9.42 9.80
CA THR A 169 0.53 10.52 8.92
C THR A 169 -0.24 10.49 7.60
N GLY A 170 -0.65 11.67 7.11
CA GLY A 170 -1.18 11.90 5.78
C GLY A 170 -2.70 11.81 5.62
N ASP A 171 -3.16 12.33 4.49
CA ASP A 171 -4.56 12.25 4.06
C ASP A 171 -4.85 10.85 3.52
N LYS A 172 -5.77 10.13 4.18
CA LYS A 172 -6.16 8.79 3.77
C LYS A 172 -7.40 8.83 2.89
N ILE A 173 -7.30 8.27 1.71
CA ILE A 173 -8.43 8.06 0.78
C ILE A 173 -9.05 6.67 0.91
N HIS A 174 -8.32 5.72 1.53
CA HIS A 174 -8.77 4.35 1.78
C HIS A 174 -8.62 4.02 3.29
N PRO A 175 -9.58 3.29 3.92
CA PRO A 175 -9.55 3.02 5.36
C PRO A 175 -8.31 2.27 5.84
N THR A 176 -7.83 1.33 5.06
CA THR A 176 -6.63 0.51 5.34
C THR A 176 -5.39 0.97 4.59
N GLN A 177 -5.38 2.21 4.09
CA GLN A 177 -4.27 2.75 3.31
C GLN A 177 -2.93 2.58 4.02
N LYS A 178 -2.02 1.85 3.37
CA LYS A 178 -0.63 1.71 3.77
C LYS A 178 0.20 2.90 3.28
N PRO A 179 1.26 3.30 4.01
CA PRO A 179 2.14 4.40 3.60
C PRO A 179 2.90 4.12 2.30
N VAL A 180 3.15 5.15 1.51
CA VAL A 180 4.04 5.05 0.33
C VAL A 180 5.45 4.60 0.72
N ASP A 181 5.95 5.09 1.87
CA ASP A 181 7.27 4.73 2.40
C ASP A 181 7.42 3.23 2.72
N LEU A 182 6.32 2.57 3.12
CA LEU A 182 6.32 1.13 3.33
C LEU A 182 6.56 0.38 2.00
N TYR A 183 5.86 0.76 0.95
CA TYR A 183 6.07 0.17 -0.38
C TYR A 183 7.44 0.51 -0.95
N ALA A 184 7.93 1.73 -0.75
CA ALA A 184 9.28 2.12 -1.14
C ALA A 184 10.35 1.30 -0.40
N TYR A 185 10.13 0.98 0.89
CA TYR A 185 10.99 0.08 1.63
C TYR A 185 10.97 -1.34 1.03
N LEU A 186 9.78 -1.90 0.74
CA LEU A 186 9.65 -3.23 0.14
C LEU A 186 10.37 -3.30 -1.22
N LEU A 187 10.16 -2.33 -2.08
CA LEU A 187 10.83 -2.26 -3.39
C LEU A 187 12.35 -2.18 -3.24
N ARG A 188 12.85 -1.38 -2.30
CA ARG A 188 14.30 -1.26 -2.06
C ARG A 188 14.94 -2.56 -1.59
N VAL A 189 14.22 -3.36 -0.81
CA VAL A 189 14.73 -4.61 -0.20
C VAL A 189 14.56 -5.80 -1.13
N PHE A 190 13.47 -5.87 -1.89
CA PHE A 190 13.02 -7.08 -2.56
C PHE A 190 13.00 -6.98 -4.09
N ALA A 191 13.00 -5.78 -4.67
CA ALA A 191 13.02 -5.58 -6.11
C ALA A 191 14.43 -5.21 -6.62
N LYS A 192 14.67 -5.44 -7.91
CA LYS A 192 15.89 -5.07 -8.64
C LYS A 192 15.55 -4.07 -9.74
N PRO A 193 16.48 -3.21 -10.15
CA PRO A 193 16.26 -2.34 -11.31
C PRO A 193 15.80 -3.15 -12.53
N GLY A 194 14.73 -2.70 -13.19
CA GLY A 194 14.12 -3.39 -14.32
C GLY A 194 13.03 -4.40 -13.98
N ASP A 195 12.80 -4.69 -12.69
CA ASP A 195 11.67 -5.54 -12.27
C ASP A 195 10.34 -4.85 -12.61
N ARG A 196 9.38 -5.64 -13.06
CA ARG A 196 7.99 -5.25 -13.26
C ARG A 196 7.18 -5.63 -12.03
N ILE A 197 6.53 -4.65 -11.41
CA ILE A 197 5.81 -4.79 -10.13
C ILE A 197 4.33 -4.98 -10.39
N PHE A 198 3.70 -5.92 -9.68
CA PHE A 198 2.26 -6.17 -9.75
C PHE A 198 1.59 -5.95 -8.39
N ASP A 199 0.48 -5.23 -8.38
CA ASP A 199 -0.40 -5.11 -7.21
C ASP A 199 -1.83 -5.50 -7.62
N PRO A 200 -2.30 -6.69 -7.21
CA PRO A 200 -3.62 -7.17 -7.61
C PRO A 200 -4.79 -6.41 -6.95
N MET A 201 -4.53 -5.67 -5.85
CA MET A 201 -5.57 -4.99 -5.06
C MET A 201 -5.04 -3.65 -4.54
N MET A 202 -4.76 -2.72 -5.47
CA MET A 202 -3.96 -1.52 -5.22
C MET A 202 -4.63 -0.46 -4.34
N GLY A 203 -5.94 -0.52 -4.13
CA GLY A 203 -6.70 0.38 -3.24
C GLY A 203 -6.36 1.85 -3.43
N SER A 204 -5.62 2.41 -2.47
CA SER A 204 -5.19 3.82 -2.49
C SER A 204 -4.04 4.13 -3.46
N GLN A 205 -3.53 3.14 -4.18
CA GLN A 205 -2.39 3.22 -5.11
C GLN A 205 -1.06 3.68 -4.47
N SER A 206 -0.86 3.45 -3.17
CA SER A 206 0.41 3.76 -2.52
C SER A 206 1.58 2.96 -3.12
N SER A 207 1.36 1.70 -3.51
CA SER A 207 2.32 0.85 -4.23
C SER A 207 2.70 1.43 -5.59
N ARG A 208 1.71 1.90 -6.37
CA ARG A 208 1.91 2.57 -7.66
C ARG A 208 2.77 3.82 -7.53
N ILE A 209 2.47 4.67 -6.54
CA ILE A 209 3.21 5.90 -6.28
C ILE A 209 4.67 5.59 -5.93
N ALA A 210 4.90 4.58 -5.06
CA ALA A 210 6.24 4.15 -4.72
C ALA A 210 7.01 3.60 -5.93
N ALA A 211 6.38 2.71 -6.71
CA ALA A 211 6.99 2.14 -7.92
C ALA A 211 7.37 3.22 -8.93
N TYR A 212 6.47 4.16 -9.21
CA TYR A 212 6.72 5.29 -10.11
C TYR A 212 7.90 6.16 -9.64
N LYS A 213 7.91 6.55 -8.36
CA LYS A 213 8.99 7.39 -7.80
C LYS A 213 10.35 6.69 -7.78
N MET A 214 10.36 5.37 -7.79
CA MET A 214 11.58 4.55 -7.76
C MET A 214 12.01 4.00 -9.12
N GLY A 215 11.26 4.28 -10.18
CA GLY A 215 11.67 3.89 -11.53
C GLY A 215 11.32 2.46 -11.93
N PHE A 216 10.27 1.88 -11.35
CA PHE A 216 9.80 0.53 -11.68
C PHE A 216 8.63 0.56 -12.65
N ASP A 217 8.58 -0.38 -13.57
CA ASP A 217 7.37 -0.71 -14.31
C ASP A 217 6.32 -1.27 -13.35
N TYR A 218 5.06 -0.85 -13.53
CA TYR A 218 3.98 -1.19 -12.59
C TYR A 218 2.70 -1.56 -13.31
N VAL A 219 2.05 -2.60 -12.80
CA VAL A 219 0.68 -2.98 -13.16
C VAL A 219 -0.14 -3.14 -11.89
N GLY A 220 -1.38 -2.61 -11.88
CA GLY A 220 -2.26 -2.77 -10.74
C GLY A 220 -3.72 -2.96 -11.12
N CYS A 221 -4.45 -3.69 -10.27
CA CYS A 221 -5.90 -3.88 -10.37
C CYS A 221 -6.60 -3.30 -9.15
N GLU A 222 -7.81 -2.79 -9.34
CA GLU A 222 -8.73 -2.38 -8.29
C GLU A 222 -10.16 -2.67 -8.75
N LEU A 223 -10.90 -3.40 -7.92
CA LEU A 223 -12.28 -3.78 -8.24
C LEU A 223 -13.26 -2.64 -7.99
N ASP A 224 -13.09 -1.94 -6.86
CA ASP A 224 -13.97 -0.83 -6.48
C ASP A 224 -13.67 0.40 -7.33
N LYS A 225 -14.65 0.78 -8.16
CA LYS A 225 -14.54 1.94 -9.07
C LYS A 225 -14.26 3.25 -8.35
N GLU A 226 -14.85 3.45 -7.18
CA GLU A 226 -14.65 4.69 -6.40
C GLU A 226 -13.22 4.79 -5.87
N TYR A 227 -12.68 3.67 -5.34
CA TYR A 227 -11.27 3.61 -4.90
C TYR A 227 -10.31 3.69 -6.08
N PHE A 228 -10.64 3.07 -7.20
CA PHE A 228 -9.86 3.18 -8.43
C PHE A 228 -9.71 4.65 -8.87
N ASP A 229 -10.81 5.38 -8.98
CA ASP A 229 -10.81 6.77 -9.43
C ASP A 229 -10.05 7.68 -8.45
N LYS A 230 -10.35 7.59 -7.14
CA LYS A 230 -9.64 8.35 -6.09
C LYS A 230 -8.14 8.05 -6.06
N GLY A 231 -7.77 6.80 -6.28
CA GLY A 231 -6.37 6.39 -6.37
C GLY A 231 -5.67 7.00 -7.58
N CYS A 232 -6.33 7.03 -8.74
CA CYS A 232 -5.81 7.67 -9.95
C CYS A 232 -5.64 9.18 -9.77
N GLU A 233 -6.62 9.86 -9.16
CA GLU A 233 -6.50 11.29 -8.82
C GLU A 233 -5.32 11.54 -7.87
N ARG A 234 -5.18 10.70 -6.85
CA ARG A 234 -4.05 10.78 -5.92
C ARG A 234 -2.71 10.59 -6.62
N PHE A 235 -2.59 9.57 -7.46
CA PHE A 235 -1.38 9.31 -8.24
C PHE A 235 -1.03 10.50 -9.15
N ASN A 236 -2.00 11.04 -9.88
CA ASN A 236 -1.77 12.18 -10.75
C ASN A 236 -1.30 13.41 -9.97
N ARG A 237 -1.90 13.67 -8.80
CA ARG A 237 -1.49 14.76 -7.92
C ARG A 237 -0.07 14.57 -7.37
N GLU A 238 0.26 13.36 -6.87
CA GLU A 238 1.53 13.11 -6.18
C GLU A 238 2.72 12.83 -7.11
N CYS A 239 2.45 12.38 -8.36
CA CYS A 239 3.48 11.98 -9.31
C CYS A 239 3.57 12.88 -10.54
N LYS A 240 2.45 13.49 -10.97
CA LYS A 240 2.41 14.32 -12.19
C LYS A 240 2.12 15.80 -11.90
N GLY A 241 1.84 16.15 -10.65
CA GLY A 241 1.45 17.52 -10.29
C GLY A 241 0.09 17.95 -10.85
N GLU A 242 -0.76 17.01 -11.23
CA GLU A 242 -2.08 17.28 -11.79
C GLU A 242 -3.14 17.35 -10.69
N ILE A 243 -3.93 18.42 -10.69
CA ILE A 243 -5.03 18.66 -9.75
C ILE A 243 -6.33 18.81 -10.54
N VAL A 244 -7.34 18.04 -10.20
CA VAL A 244 -8.70 18.20 -10.74
C VAL A 244 -9.41 19.28 -9.94
N THR A 245 -9.85 20.35 -10.60
CA THR A 245 -10.60 21.44 -9.97
C THR A 245 -12.05 21.00 -9.71
N LYS A 246 -12.80 21.78 -8.91
CA LYS A 246 -14.23 21.51 -8.65
C LYS A 246 -15.08 21.48 -9.89
N ASP A 247 -14.66 22.16 -10.94
CA ASP A 247 -15.35 22.24 -12.25
C ASP A 247 -14.89 21.13 -13.21
N GLY A 248 -14.09 20.16 -12.73
CA GLY A 248 -13.60 19.03 -13.52
C GLY A 248 -12.42 19.32 -14.44
N ASN A 249 -11.86 20.54 -14.40
CA ASN A 249 -10.69 20.88 -15.21
C ASN A 249 -9.40 20.34 -14.57
N ILE A 250 -8.48 19.87 -15.41
CA ILE A 250 -7.15 19.45 -14.96
C ILE A 250 -6.21 20.65 -14.99
N VAL A 251 -5.65 21.00 -13.83
CA VAL A 251 -4.63 22.04 -13.69
C VAL A 251 -3.31 21.36 -13.30
N LYS A 252 -2.26 21.66 -14.05
CA LYS A 252 -0.92 21.18 -13.71
C LYS A 252 -0.25 22.18 -12.77
N GLN A 253 0.20 21.71 -11.60
CA GLN A 253 1.00 22.52 -10.71
C GLN A 253 2.40 22.65 -11.32
N MET A 254 2.77 23.86 -11.74
CA MET A 254 4.12 24.12 -12.21
C MET A 254 5.10 24.03 -11.05
N SER A 255 6.15 23.25 -11.21
CA SER A 255 7.28 23.23 -10.28
C SER A 255 8.08 24.52 -10.44
N LEU A 256 8.69 25.00 -9.34
CA LEU A 256 9.63 26.13 -9.40
C LEU A 256 10.84 25.88 -10.32
N PHE A 257 11.05 24.64 -10.75
CA PHE A 257 12.10 24.24 -11.69
C PHE A 257 11.62 24.20 -13.15
N ASP A 258 10.34 24.45 -13.41
CA ASP A 258 9.76 24.54 -14.77
C ASP A 258 9.76 26.00 -15.30
N LEU A 259 10.34 26.95 -14.53
CA LEU A 259 10.60 28.34 -14.89
C LEU A 259 12.08 28.52 -15.17
#